data_9869da0f11de3ce5379d93c15ae05965
#
_entry.id   9869da0f11de3ce5379d93c15ae05965
#
_cell.length_a   1.000
_cell.length_b   1.000
_cell.length_c   1.000
_cell.angle_alpha   90.00
_cell.angle_beta   90.00
_cell.angle_gamma   90.00
#
_symmetry.space_group_name_H-M   'P 1'
#
loop_
_entity.id
_entity.type
_entity.pdbx_description
1 polymer ?
#
loop_
_entity_poly.entity_id
_entity_poly.type
_entity_poly.pdbx_seq_one_letter_code
_entity_poly.pdbx_strand_id
1 'polypeptide(L)'
;MSYRVEVVESNTTTVLELRRSVRGDHAGDDIGAGMHALYEMATHTGLVPAGPPSTTYLGMLGPGVTTEVDFGLPVTGAVLDGTTEQVVLRRPEPTLCASIWHHGDYQHIGDAYRALDDWIRSSDYQPMGPPTEVFVVAPDAAVRPGDLVTEIRRPIAAALAVRVRALFADAVSELRKALAEKGFGIITEIDVRATLHARLDVRMNDYLILGACDPILAQRALTADPRVGLLLPCNVVVRTDGDTTLVEAVDPVLLLCGEVLHHTDQPELRAAARDARDRLAAALATVEKRLEAAAKRPPDSSSR
;
A
#
# COMPACT_ATOMS: atom_id res chain seq x y z
N MET A 1 26.03 -2.68 5.06
CA MET A 1 25.24 -3.45 6.08
C MET A 1 24.24 -4.33 5.32
N SER A 2 24.00 -5.56 5.77
CA SER A 2 22.95 -6.39 5.19
C SER A 2 21.66 -6.10 5.97
N TYR A 3 20.69 -5.49 5.33
CA TYR A 3 19.38 -5.23 5.93
C TYR A 3 18.50 -6.47 5.83
N ARG A 4 17.69 -6.71 6.87
CA ARG A 4 16.67 -7.76 6.89
C ARG A 4 15.31 -7.12 7.02
N VAL A 5 14.39 -7.48 6.13
CA VAL A 5 12.98 -7.05 6.20
C VAL A 5 12.15 -8.13 6.88
N GLU A 6 11.28 -7.70 7.77
CA GLU A 6 10.34 -8.55 8.49
C GLU A 6 8.91 -8.05 8.24
N VAL A 7 7.95 -8.98 8.20
CA VAL A 7 6.53 -8.63 8.15
C VAL A 7 5.99 -8.64 9.57
N VAL A 8 5.50 -7.49 10.02
CA VAL A 8 4.99 -7.27 11.37
C VAL A 8 3.58 -6.68 11.32
N GLU A 9 2.79 -6.90 12.36
CA GLU A 9 1.53 -6.21 12.54
C GLU A 9 1.74 -4.90 13.30
N SER A 10 1.14 -3.80 12.82
CA SER A 10 1.26 -2.50 13.49
C SER A 10 0.56 -2.50 14.83
N ASN A 11 1.08 -1.71 15.78
CA ASN A 11 0.48 -1.55 17.10
C ASN A 11 -0.83 -0.75 17.01
N THR A 12 -1.79 -1.06 17.87
CA THR A 12 -3.12 -0.40 17.98
C THR A 12 -3.19 0.61 19.12
N THR A 13 -2.05 1.01 19.68
CA THR A 13 -1.98 2.04 20.73
C THR A 13 -2.53 3.36 20.23
N THR A 14 -3.24 4.10 21.07
CA THR A 14 -3.68 5.46 20.76
C THR A 14 -2.47 6.35 20.50
N VAL A 15 -2.50 7.10 19.40
CA VAL A 15 -1.43 7.99 18.95
C VAL A 15 -1.94 9.43 18.99
N LEU A 16 -1.18 10.30 19.63
CA LEU A 16 -1.32 11.76 19.50
C LEU A 16 -0.67 12.15 18.17
N GLU A 17 -1.40 12.82 17.29
CA GLU A 17 -0.91 13.22 15.96
C GLU A 17 -0.82 14.74 15.83
N LEU A 18 0.25 15.17 15.15
CA LEU A 18 0.49 16.57 14.77
C LEU A 18 0.99 16.60 13.32
N ARG A 19 0.29 17.31 12.44
CA ARG A 19 0.74 17.52 11.05
C ARG A 19 1.49 18.83 10.91
N ARG A 20 2.64 18.79 10.21
CA ARG A 20 3.45 19.96 9.89
C ARG A 20 4.12 19.81 8.53
N SER A 21 4.39 20.96 7.89
CA SER A 21 5.25 21.05 6.72
C SER A 21 6.71 20.94 7.13
N VAL A 22 7.49 20.13 6.43
CA VAL A 22 8.94 19.93 6.62
C VAL A 22 9.65 20.29 5.32
N ARG A 23 10.66 21.15 5.42
CA ARG A 23 11.49 21.58 4.29
C ARG A 23 12.68 20.64 4.16
N GLY A 24 12.91 20.11 2.97
CA GLY A 24 13.98 19.13 2.74
C GLY A 24 15.37 19.67 3.05
N ASP A 25 15.64 20.96 2.80
CA ASP A 25 16.91 21.62 3.10
C ASP A 25 17.13 21.86 4.60
N HIS A 26 16.08 21.80 5.43
CA HIS A 26 16.06 22.01 6.86
C HIS A 26 15.41 20.84 7.62
N ALA A 27 15.41 19.65 7.02
CA ALA A 27 14.65 18.50 7.52
C ALA A 27 14.97 18.17 8.98
N GLY A 28 16.23 18.17 9.37
CA GLY A 28 16.64 17.87 10.75
C GLY A 28 16.06 18.87 11.77
N ASP A 29 16.12 20.16 11.48
CA ASP A 29 15.61 21.22 12.37
C ASP A 29 14.09 21.18 12.44
N ASP A 30 13.41 21.04 11.28
CA ASP A 30 11.95 21.03 11.19
C ASP A 30 11.36 19.77 11.86
N ILE A 31 12.02 18.60 11.72
CA ILE A 31 11.62 17.36 12.40
C ILE A 31 11.83 17.50 13.91
N GLY A 32 12.98 18.02 14.34
CA GLY A 32 13.26 18.28 15.77
C GLY A 32 12.20 19.20 16.39
N ALA A 33 11.86 20.30 15.71
CA ALA A 33 10.82 21.23 16.16
C ALA A 33 9.43 20.57 16.21
N GLY A 34 9.11 19.71 15.24
CA GLY A 34 7.86 18.94 15.22
C GLY A 34 7.75 17.97 16.39
N MET A 35 8.83 17.25 16.69
CA MET A 35 8.91 16.34 17.83
C MET A 35 8.75 17.09 19.16
N HIS A 36 9.47 18.19 19.33
CA HIS A 36 9.37 19.00 20.54
C HIS A 36 7.91 19.47 20.78
N ALA A 37 7.26 20.02 19.75
CA ALA A 37 5.88 20.46 19.85
C ALA A 37 4.90 19.31 20.18
N LEU A 38 5.17 18.09 19.69
CA LEU A 38 4.37 16.90 19.98
C LEU A 38 4.46 16.51 21.46
N TYR A 39 5.66 16.53 22.05
CA TYR A 39 5.86 16.26 23.48
C TYR A 39 5.30 17.38 24.38
N GLU A 40 5.44 18.65 23.98
CA GLU A 40 4.79 19.76 24.68
C GLU A 40 3.27 19.60 24.67
N MET A 41 2.68 19.26 23.53
CA MET A 41 1.25 19.00 23.39
C MET A 41 0.79 17.87 24.32
N ALA A 42 1.52 16.74 24.36
CA ALA A 42 1.20 15.63 25.27
C ALA A 42 1.20 16.10 26.73
N THR A 43 2.22 16.88 27.13
CA THR A 43 2.35 17.40 28.48
C THR A 43 1.20 18.35 28.86
N HIS A 44 0.85 19.30 27.98
CA HIS A 44 -0.24 20.27 28.21
C HIS A 44 -1.60 19.61 28.29
N THR A 45 -1.79 18.49 27.57
CA THR A 45 -3.07 17.76 27.54
C THR A 45 -3.19 16.69 28.61
N GLY A 46 -2.14 16.47 29.43
CA GLY A 46 -2.10 15.45 30.48
C GLY A 46 -1.93 14.02 29.94
N LEU A 47 -1.57 13.87 28.67
CA LEU A 47 -1.28 12.59 28.07
C LEU A 47 0.14 12.12 28.42
N VAL A 48 0.31 10.82 28.63
CA VAL A 48 1.57 10.20 29.00
C VAL A 48 2.14 9.44 27.79
N PRO A 49 3.38 9.76 27.33
CA PRO A 49 4.04 8.98 26.30
C PRO A 49 4.13 7.49 26.66
N ALA A 50 3.77 6.62 25.73
CA ALA A 50 3.67 5.16 25.91
C ALA A 50 4.52 4.37 24.89
N GLY A 51 5.36 5.04 24.14
CA GLY A 51 6.23 4.42 23.14
C GLY A 51 7.07 5.46 22.39
N PRO A 52 7.92 5.01 21.46
CA PRO A 52 8.77 5.89 20.68
C PRO A 52 7.95 6.76 19.71
N PRO A 53 8.36 8.03 19.49
CA PRO A 53 7.70 8.89 18.51
C PRO A 53 8.00 8.44 17.08
N SER A 54 7.20 8.95 16.14
CA SER A 54 7.32 8.58 14.73
C SER A 54 7.06 9.76 13.80
N THR A 55 7.55 9.66 12.56
CA THR A 55 7.20 10.53 11.44
C THR A 55 6.69 9.71 10.26
N THR A 56 5.59 10.15 9.65
CA THR A 56 5.08 9.58 8.40
C THR A 56 5.16 10.67 7.33
N TYR A 57 5.94 10.41 6.28
CA TYR A 57 6.14 11.37 5.20
C TYR A 57 5.05 11.21 4.14
N LEU A 58 4.20 12.22 3.97
CA LEU A 58 3.08 12.18 3.02
C LEU A 58 3.49 12.49 1.58
N GLY A 59 4.74 12.82 1.37
CA GLY A 59 5.33 13.09 0.06
C GLY A 59 6.84 12.85 0.06
N MET A 60 7.48 13.14 -1.07
CA MET A 60 8.95 13.03 -1.16
C MET A 60 9.62 14.13 -0.35
N LEU A 61 10.63 13.77 0.43
CA LEU A 61 11.51 14.70 1.11
C LEU A 61 12.83 14.81 0.32
N GLY A 62 13.25 16.02 0.01
CA GLY A 62 14.48 16.26 -0.75
C GLY A 62 14.82 17.74 -0.85
N PRO A 63 16.02 18.10 -1.36
CA PRO A 63 16.43 19.47 -1.51
C PRO A 63 15.43 20.32 -2.30
N GLY A 64 15.08 21.50 -1.77
CA GLY A 64 14.11 22.40 -2.39
C GLY A 64 12.64 21.95 -2.34
N VAL A 65 12.35 20.80 -1.72
CA VAL A 65 10.98 20.26 -1.59
C VAL A 65 10.47 20.49 -0.17
N THR A 66 9.22 20.92 -0.05
CA THR A 66 8.49 20.97 1.22
C THR A 66 7.41 19.89 1.17
N THR A 67 7.35 19.03 2.19
CA THR A 67 6.36 17.97 2.29
C THR A 67 5.62 18.01 3.62
N GLU A 68 4.39 17.55 3.63
CA GLU A 68 3.65 17.35 4.87
C GLU A 68 4.13 16.07 5.57
N VAL A 69 4.27 16.16 6.88
CA VAL A 69 4.71 15.07 7.74
C VAL A 69 3.75 14.95 8.92
N ASP A 70 3.26 13.75 9.15
CA ASP A 70 2.51 13.41 10.35
C ASP A 70 3.49 12.94 11.43
N PHE A 71 3.55 13.69 12.53
CA PHE A 71 4.27 13.35 13.74
C PHE A 71 3.33 12.58 14.65
N GLY A 72 3.74 11.40 15.12
CA GLY A 72 2.95 10.53 15.96
C GLY A 72 3.65 10.20 17.27
N LEU A 73 2.93 10.26 18.39
CA LEU A 73 3.41 9.82 19.70
C LEU A 73 2.40 8.85 20.29
N PRO A 74 2.77 7.58 20.51
CA PRO A 74 1.95 6.68 21.28
C PRO A 74 1.72 7.22 22.68
N VAL A 75 0.46 7.30 23.12
CA VAL A 75 0.08 7.89 24.40
C VAL A 75 -0.94 7.07 25.15
N THR A 76 -0.96 7.25 26.49
CA THR A 76 -1.98 6.76 27.39
C THR A 76 -2.53 7.91 28.23
N GLY A 77 -3.68 7.70 28.86
CA GLY A 77 -4.35 8.71 29.67
C GLY A 77 -5.60 9.28 28.99
N ALA A 78 -6.19 10.27 29.60
CA ALA A 78 -7.34 11.04 29.09
C ALA A 78 -6.95 12.50 28.93
N VAL A 79 -7.46 13.14 27.90
CA VAL A 79 -7.25 14.58 27.67
C VAL A 79 -7.92 15.36 28.79
N LEU A 80 -7.23 16.31 29.36
CA LEU A 80 -7.75 17.21 30.39
C LEU A 80 -8.84 18.12 29.81
N ASP A 81 -9.91 18.33 30.57
CA ASP A 81 -11.02 19.22 30.16
C ASP A 81 -10.52 20.64 29.86
N GLY A 82 -10.95 21.16 28.70
CA GLY A 82 -10.65 22.52 28.24
C GLY A 82 -9.50 22.68 27.22
N THR A 83 -8.85 21.56 26.79
CA THR A 83 -7.70 21.59 25.85
C THR A 83 -8.04 21.07 24.44
N THR A 84 -9.32 20.89 24.09
CA THR A 84 -9.79 20.02 22.99
C THR A 84 -9.69 20.59 21.57
N GLU A 85 -9.40 21.87 21.34
CA GLU A 85 -9.56 22.45 19.99
C GLU A 85 -8.45 22.10 18.97
N GLN A 86 -7.34 21.48 19.39
CA GLN A 86 -6.22 21.16 18.48
C GLN A 86 -5.61 19.75 18.64
N VAL A 87 -6.20 18.89 19.46
CA VAL A 87 -5.65 17.58 19.76
C VAL A 87 -6.27 16.51 18.85
N VAL A 88 -5.47 15.91 17.99
CA VAL A 88 -5.89 14.76 17.18
C VAL A 88 -5.40 13.49 17.85
N LEU A 89 -6.32 12.71 18.39
CA LEU A 89 -6.05 11.35 18.88
C LEU A 89 -6.58 10.34 17.88
N ARG A 90 -5.68 9.49 17.40
CA ARG A 90 -6.02 8.41 16.47
C ARG A 90 -5.75 7.06 17.10
N ARG A 91 -6.66 6.13 16.94
CA ARG A 91 -6.45 4.72 17.23
C ARG A 91 -6.32 3.97 15.91
N PRO A 92 -5.08 3.64 15.47
CA PRO A 92 -4.90 2.96 14.20
C PRO A 92 -5.50 1.54 14.24
N GLU A 93 -6.06 1.10 13.11
CA GLU A 93 -6.41 -0.30 12.91
C GLU A 93 -5.13 -1.14 12.74
N PRO A 94 -5.11 -2.40 13.20
CA PRO A 94 -4.00 -3.31 12.94
C PRO A 94 -3.74 -3.41 11.44
N THR A 95 -2.49 -3.23 11.03
CA THR A 95 -2.11 -3.23 9.63
C THR A 95 -0.81 -4.00 9.49
N LEU A 96 -0.70 -4.86 8.47
CA LEU A 96 0.57 -5.49 8.13
C LEU A 96 1.54 -4.44 7.61
N CYS A 97 2.77 -4.50 8.12
CA CYS A 97 3.85 -3.61 7.69
C CYS A 97 5.09 -4.44 7.32
N ALA A 98 5.74 -4.06 6.24
CA ALA A 98 7.14 -4.43 6.03
C ALA A 98 8.00 -3.52 6.91
N SER A 99 8.82 -4.10 7.77
CA SER A 99 9.64 -3.41 8.76
C SER A 99 11.12 -3.70 8.52
N ILE A 100 11.95 -2.66 8.68
CA ILE A 100 13.39 -2.73 8.56
C ILE A 100 14.05 -1.84 9.62
N TRP A 101 15.16 -2.30 10.18
CA TRP A 101 15.86 -1.59 11.24
C TRP A 101 17.13 -0.93 10.70
N HIS A 102 17.23 0.40 10.89
CA HIS A 102 18.42 1.18 10.59
C HIS A 102 19.16 1.52 11.89
N HIS A 103 20.44 1.22 11.93
CA HIS A 103 21.34 1.56 13.05
C HIS A 103 22.39 2.54 12.55
N GLY A 104 22.56 3.65 13.26
CA GLY A 104 23.54 4.69 12.97
C GLY A 104 22.93 5.99 12.46
N ASP A 105 23.77 6.85 11.89
CA ASP A 105 23.39 8.18 11.44
C ASP A 105 22.42 8.14 10.22
N TYR A 106 21.68 9.21 10.06
CA TYR A 106 20.68 9.35 8.99
C TYR A 106 21.28 9.55 7.59
N GLN A 107 22.61 9.76 7.45
CA GLN A 107 23.23 9.90 6.13
C GLN A 107 23.08 8.63 5.29
N HIS A 108 22.93 7.49 5.94
CA HIS A 108 22.84 6.17 5.31
C HIS A 108 21.43 5.55 5.38
N ILE A 109 20.45 6.28 5.94
CA ILE A 109 19.06 5.76 6.06
C ILE A 109 18.44 5.43 4.70
N GLY A 110 18.85 6.12 3.64
CA GLY A 110 18.45 5.84 2.26
C GLY A 110 18.77 4.42 1.77
N ASP A 111 19.78 3.76 2.36
CA ASP A 111 20.09 2.36 2.04
C ASP A 111 19.03 1.42 2.60
N ALA A 112 18.50 1.71 3.79
CA ALA A 112 17.41 0.97 4.40
C ALA A 112 16.12 1.11 3.58
N TYR A 113 15.81 2.32 3.11
CA TYR A 113 14.66 2.56 2.23
C TYR A 113 14.77 1.77 0.92
N ARG A 114 15.95 1.80 0.27
CA ARG A 114 16.17 1.00 -0.95
C ARG A 114 16.00 -0.48 -0.71
N ALA A 115 16.55 -1.00 0.37
CA ALA A 115 16.42 -2.42 0.73
C ALA A 115 14.95 -2.81 1.00
N LEU A 116 14.18 -1.95 1.65
CA LEU A 116 12.75 -2.15 1.90
C LEU A 116 11.95 -2.17 0.58
N ASP A 117 12.21 -1.19 -0.30
CA ASP A 117 11.53 -1.10 -1.59
C ASP A 117 11.89 -2.27 -2.54
N ASP A 118 13.16 -2.70 -2.53
CA ASP A 118 13.61 -3.87 -3.30
C ASP A 118 12.95 -5.16 -2.80
N TRP A 119 12.83 -5.30 -1.48
CA TRP A 119 12.16 -6.45 -0.89
C TRP A 119 10.66 -6.47 -1.25
N ILE A 120 9.96 -5.32 -1.13
CA ILE A 120 8.53 -5.23 -1.50
C ILE A 120 8.35 -5.59 -2.98
N ARG A 121 9.18 -5.06 -3.88
CA ARG A 121 9.10 -5.37 -5.34
C ARG A 121 9.33 -6.84 -5.66
N SER A 122 10.11 -7.55 -4.86
CA SER A 122 10.42 -8.98 -5.08
C SER A 122 9.52 -9.93 -4.30
N SER A 123 8.62 -9.40 -3.47
CA SER A 123 7.69 -10.16 -2.64
C SER A 123 6.29 -10.24 -3.25
N ASP A 124 5.42 -11.02 -2.62
CA ASP A 124 3.98 -11.07 -2.96
C ASP A 124 3.17 -9.97 -2.26
N TYR A 125 3.83 -8.89 -1.82
CA TYR A 125 3.20 -7.74 -1.17
C TYR A 125 3.28 -6.49 -2.04
N GLN A 126 2.34 -5.59 -1.81
CA GLN A 126 2.32 -4.24 -2.39
C GLN A 126 2.21 -3.20 -1.27
N PRO A 127 2.80 -2.01 -1.45
CA PRO A 127 2.72 -0.95 -0.45
C PRO A 127 1.31 -0.37 -0.39
N MET A 128 0.80 -0.15 0.83
CA MET A 128 -0.54 0.38 1.11
C MET A 128 -0.55 1.83 1.55
N GLY A 129 0.61 2.44 1.67
CA GLY A 129 0.74 3.81 2.16
C GLY A 129 2.19 4.28 2.25
N PRO A 130 2.38 5.50 2.75
CA PRO A 130 3.70 6.07 2.96
C PRO A 130 4.46 5.33 4.06
N PRO A 131 5.80 5.39 4.04
CA PRO A 131 6.62 4.83 5.11
C PRO A 131 6.55 5.71 6.35
N THR A 132 6.70 5.07 7.51
CA THR A 132 6.79 5.69 8.83
C THR A 132 8.12 5.36 9.45
N GLU A 133 8.87 6.36 9.91
CA GLU A 133 10.06 6.21 10.74
C GLU A 133 9.65 6.24 12.21
N VAL A 134 10.04 5.21 12.96
CA VAL A 134 9.84 5.11 14.42
C VAL A 134 11.19 5.28 15.10
N PHE A 135 11.35 6.32 15.90
CA PHE A 135 12.63 6.68 16.53
C PHE A 135 12.81 5.94 17.85
N VAL A 136 13.31 4.70 17.79
CA VAL A 136 13.48 3.83 18.96
C VAL A 136 14.58 4.32 19.87
N VAL A 137 15.69 4.80 19.27
CA VAL A 137 16.71 5.61 19.97
C VAL A 137 16.87 6.89 19.17
N ALA A 138 16.21 7.95 19.65
CA ALA A 138 16.18 9.25 19.02
C ALA A 138 17.48 10.07 19.29
N PRO A 139 17.73 11.15 18.53
CA PRO A 139 18.95 11.95 18.67
C PRO A 139 19.19 12.53 20.06
N ASP A 140 18.16 12.86 20.82
CA ASP A 140 18.23 13.37 22.19
C ASP A 140 18.58 12.29 23.23
N ALA A 141 18.32 11.03 22.91
CA ALA A 141 18.64 9.86 23.75
C ALA A 141 19.98 9.19 23.37
N ALA A 142 20.51 9.45 22.18
CA ALA A 142 21.73 8.84 21.67
C ALA A 142 22.98 9.57 22.24
N VAL A 143 23.96 8.81 22.74
CA VAL A 143 25.23 9.35 23.17
C VAL A 143 26.18 9.64 21.99
N ARG A 144 26.09 8.84 20.95
CA ARG A 144 26.88 8.95 19.72
C ARG A 144 25.94 8.72 18.50
N PRO A 145 26.26 9.29 17.32
CA PRO A 145 25.46 9.05 16.11
C PRO A 145 25.27 7.57 15.75
N GLY A 146 26.24 6.71 16.10
CA GLY A 146 26.13 5.26 15.88
C GLY A 146 25.15 4.53 16.80
N ASP A 147 24.69 5.19 17.87
CA ASP A 147 23.73 4.61 18.82
C ASP A 147 22.27 4.85 18.40
N LEU A 148 22.03 5.64 17.34
CA LEU A 148 20.69 5.88 16.80
C LEU A 148 20.08 4.57 16.26
N VAL A 149 18.79 4.38 16.55
CA VAL A 149 18.02 3.23 16.06
C VAL A 149 16.68 3.71 15.54
N THR A 150 16.46 3.52 14.26
CA THR A 150 15.21 3.88 13.59
C THR A 150 14.61 2.63 12.94
N GLU A 151 13.37 2.33 13.25
CA GLU A 151 12.60 1.32 12.54
C GLU A 151 11.80 2.01 11.43
N ILE A 152 11.98 1.58 10.19
CA ILE A 152 11.19 2.05 9.04
C ILE A 152 10.12 1.01 8.79
N ARG A 153 8.86 1.43 8.90
CA ARG A 153 7.68 0.61 8.62
C ARG A 153 6.98 1.12 7.39
N ARG A 154 6.60 0.22 6.50
CA ARG A 154 5.74 0.56 5.36
C ARG A 154 4.51 -0.33 5.39
N PRO A 155 3.29 0.22 5.45
CA PRO A 155 2.06 -0.57 5.36
C PRO A 155 2.04 -1.37 4.06
N ILE A 156 1.70 -2.66 4.17
CA ILE A 156 1.65 -3.57 3.02
C ILE A 156 0.37 -4.40 3.04
N ALA A 157 -0.03 -4.89 1.87
CA ALA A 157 -1.04 -5.94 1.72
C ALA A 157 -0.55 -6.96 0.70
N ALA A 158 -1.13 -8.17 0.74
CA ALA A 158 -0.88 -9.14 -0.32
C ALA A 158 -1.25 -8.53 -1.67
N ALA A 159 -0.37 -8.64 -2.65
CA ALA A 159 -0.65 -8.21 -4.00
C ALA A 159 -1.84 -8.99 -4.58
N LEU A 160 -2.67 -8.31 -5.36
CA LEU A 160 -3.71 -8.98 -6.14
C LEU A 160 -3.08 -9.51 -7.42
N ALA A 161 -2.24 -10.52 -7.29
CA ALA A 161 -1.52 -11.12 -8.40
C ALA A 161 -1.40 -12.64 -8.22
N VAL A 162 -1.45 -13.37 -9.33
CA VAL A 162 -1.16 -14.80 -9.37
C VAL A 162 -0.32 -15.12 -10.60
N ARG A 163 0.65 -16.00 -10.43
CA ARG A 163 1.56 -16.47 -11.48
C ARG A 163 1.26 -17.93 -11.77
N VAL A 164 0.87 -18.22 -13.01
CA VAL A 164 0.44 -19.57 -13.40
C VAL A 164 1.29 -20.11 -14.57
N ARG A 165 1.60 -21.40 -14.55
CA ARG A 165 2.20 -22.12 -15.67
C ARG A 165 1.12 -22.61 -16.63
N ALA A 166 0.55 -21.67 -17.38
CA ALA A 166 -0.50 -21.94 -18.35
C ALA A 166 -0.32 -21.05 -19.58
N LEU A 167 -0.90 -21.45 -20.69
CA LEU A 167 -0.95 -20.61 -21.89
C LEU A 167 -1.75 -19.32 -21.59
N PHE A 168 -1.32 -18.22 -22.20
CA PHE A 168 -1.97 -16.93 -22.06
C PHE A 168 -3.47 -16.98 -22.32
N ALA A 169 -3.89 -17.67 -23.41
CA ALA A 169 -5.30 -17.80 -23.77
C ALA A 169 -6.13 -18.56 -22.71
N ASP A 170 -5.55 -19.59 -22.10
CA ASP A 170 -6.20 -20.39 -21.06
C ASP A 170 -6.36 -19.56 -19.79
N ALA A 171 -5.32 -18.79 -19.41
CA ALA A 171 -5.36 -17.88 -18.26
C ALA A 171 -6.44 -16.80 -18.45
N VAL A 172 -6.53 -16.18 -19.63
CA VAL A 172 -7.57 -15.20 -19.95
C VAL A 172 -8.98 -15.83 -19.88
N SER A 173 -9.14 -17.05 -20.42
CA SER A 173 -10.43 -17.75 -20.40
C SER A 173 -10.89 -18.05 -18.96
N GLU A 174 -10.02 -18.60 -18.12
CA GLU A 174 -10.35 -18.91 -16.72
C GLU A 174 -10.56 -17.63 -15.89
N LEU A 175 -9.78 -16.57 -16.15
CA LEU A 175 -9.96 -15.29 -15.48
C LEU A 175 -11.37 -14.71 -15.75
N ARG A 176 -11.82 -14.71 -16.99
CA ARG A 176 -13.17 -14.23 -17.35
C ARG A 176 -14.26 -14.97 -16.59
N LYS A 177 -14.15 -16.30 -16.48
CA LYS A 177 -15.10 -17.13 -15.73
C LYS A 177 -15.05 -16.80 -14.23
N ALA A 178 -13.86 -16.74 -13.67
CA ALA A 178 -13.66 -16.47 -12.25
C ALA A 178 -14.17 -15.08 -11.84
N LEU A 179 -13.93 -14.05 -12.66
CA LEU A 179 -14.45 -12.71 -12.45
C LEU A 179 -15.98 -12.69 -12.49
N ALA A 180 -16.59 -13.33 -13.49
CA ALA A 180 -18.05 -13.42 -13.61
C ALA A 180 -18.70 -14.10 -12.40
N GLU A 181 -18.10 -15.18 -11.89
CA GLU A 181 -18.56 -15.89 -10.68
C GLU A 181 -18.51 -15.01 -9.43
N LYS A 182 -17.65 -13.97 -9.42
CA LYS A 182 -17.53 -13.01 -8.31
C LYS A 182 -18.31 -11.71 -8.53
N GLY A 183 -19.14 -11.66 -9.57
CA GLY A 183 -20.02 -10.52 -9.86
C GLY A 183 -19.40 -9.45 -10.76
N PHE A 184 -18.18 -9.65 -11.28
CA PHE A 184 -17.57 -8.71 -12.20
C PHE A 184 -17.94 -8.98 -13.64
N GLY A 185 -18.46 -7.97 -14.34
CA GLY A 185 -18.53 -7.93 -15.78
C GLY A 185 -17.26 -7.33 -16.39
N ILE A 186 -16.84 -7.81 -17.56
CA ILE A 186 -15.78 -7.16 -18.34
C ILE A 186 -16.46 -6.13 -19.24
N ILE A 187 -16.16 -4.84 -18.97
CA ILE A 187 -16.77 -3.71 -19.71
C ILE A 187 -15.82 -3.09 -20.74
N THR A 188 -14.52 -3.28 -20.58
CA THR A 188 -13.50 -2.84 -21.53
C THR A 188 -12.41 -3.90 -21.69
N GLU A 189 -11.81 -3.92 -22.89
CA GLU A 189 -10.71 -4.82 -23.23
C GLU A 189 -9.71 -4.10 -24.12
N ILE A 190 -8.42 -4.16 -23.77
CA ILE A 190 -7.34 -3.52 -24.51
C ILE A 190 -6.25 -4.56 -24.75
N ASP A 191 -6.13 -5.01 -26.02
CA ASP A 191 -4.93 -5.76 -26.45
C ASP A 191 -3.81 -4.76 -26.71
N VAL A 192 -2.91 -4.65 -25.72
CA VAL A 192 -1.79 -3.69 -25.75
C VAL A 192 -0.80 -4.11 -26.84
N ARG A 193 -0.51 -5.41 -26.99
CA ARG A 193 0.40 -5.93 -28.02
C ARG A 193 -0.10 -5.57 -29.41
N ALA A 194 -1.35 -5.87 -29.72
CA ALA A 194 -1.92 -5.53 -31.02
C ALA A 194 -1.97 -4.02 -31.26
N THR A 195 -2.33 -3.25 -30.23
CA THR A 195 -2.41 -1.78 -30.32
C THR A 195 -1.05 -1.15 -30.61
N LEU A 196 0.00 -1.54 -29.89
CA LEU A 196 1.36 -1.00 -30.07
C LEU A 196 1.98 -1.47 -31.39
N HIS A 197 1.76 -2.73 -31.78
CA HIS A 197 2.21 -3.22 -33.07
C HIS A 197 1.57 -2.44 -34.23
N ALA A 198 0.27 -2.24 -34.20
CA ALA A 198 -0.44 -1.53 -35.27
C ALA A 198 -0.04 -0.04 -35.40
N ARG A 199 0.34 0.62 -34.29
CA ARG A 199 0.61 2.06 -34.29
C ARG A 199 2.11 2.41 -34.35
N LEU A 200 2.98 1.54 -33.82
CA LEU A 200 4.40 1.83 -33.62
C LEU A 200 5.31 0.74 -34.18
N ASP A 201 4.76 -0.34 -34.77
CA ASP A 201 5.47 -1.56 -35.19
C ASP A 201 6.34 -2.18 -34.07
N VAL A 202 5.95 -1.98 -32.79
CA VAL A 202 6.64 -2.53 -31.64
C VAL A 202 6.21 -3.99 -31.43
N ARG A 203 7.18 -4.89 -31.27
CA ARG A 203 6.95 -6.29 -30.90
C ARG A 203 7.10 -6.46 -29.40
N MET A 204 6.12 -7.04 -28.76
CA MET A 204 6.12 -7.37 -27.35
C MET A 204 5.38 -8.70 -27.10
N ASN A 205 5.54 -9.24 -25.91
CA ASN A 205 4.81 -10.42 -25.45
C ASN A 205 3.30 -10.12 -25.31
N ASP A 206 2.50 -11.17 -25.16
CA ASP A 206 1.07 -11.03 -24.91
C ASP A 206 0.82 -10.15 -23.68
N TYR A 207 -0.06 -9.17 -23.86
CA TYR A 207 -0.43 -8.22 -22.82
C TYR A 207 -1.87 -7.74 -23.06
N LEU A 208 -2.76 -8.08 -22.12
CA LEU A 208 -4.18 -7.74 -22.18
C LEU A 208 -4.60 -7.00 -20.92
N ILE A 209 -5.34 -5.91 -21.07
CA ILE A 209 -5.97 -5.21 -19.96
C ILE A 209 -7.48 -5.44 -20.06
N LEU A 210 -8.05 -5.97 -18.97
CA LEU A 210 -9.49 -6.15 -18.82
C LEU A 210 -10.00 -5.14 -17.80
N GLY A 211 -10.98 -4.32 -18.18
CA GLY A 211 -11.68 -3.46 -17.24
C GLY A 211 -12.84 -4.22 -16.61
N ALA A 212 -12.63 -4.66 -15.37
CA ALA A 212 -13.62 -5.41 -14.60
C ALA A 212 -14.48 -4.47 -13.73
N CYS A 213 -15.79 -4.64 -13.72
CA CYS A 213 -16.71 -3.82 -12.95
C CYS A 213 -17.81 -4.69 -12.34
N ASP A 214 -18.00 -4.57 -11.02
CA ASP A 214 -19.20 -5.03 -10.33
C ASP A 214 -20.18 -3.85 -10.25
N PRO A 215 -21.36 -3.91 -10.90
CA PRO A 215 -22.26 -2.76 -11.00
C PRO A 215 -22.82 -2.33 -9.64
N ILE A 216 -22.98 -3.24 -8.69
CA ILE A 216 -23.50 -2.93 -7.35
C ILE A 216 -22.46 -2.14 -6.57
N LEU A 217 -21.20 -2.61 -6.59
CA LEU A 217 -20.10 -1.92 -5.91
C LEU A 217 -19.80 -0.57 -6.56
N ALA A 218 -19.81 -0.51 -7.90
CA ALA A 218 -19.63 0.74 -8.63
C ALA A 218 -20.72 1.77 -8.31
N GLN A 219 -21.99 1.36 -8.25
CA GLN A 219 -23.08 2.25 -7.84
C GLN A 219 -22.86 2.80 -6.41
N ARG A 220 -22.53 1.94 -5.45
CA ARG A 220 -22.25 2.36 -4.05
C ARG A 220 -21.12 3.39 -4.00
N ALA A 221 -20.03 3.11 -4.71
CA ALA A 221 -18.86 3.98 -4.73
C ALA A 221 -19.17 5.35 -5.41
N LEU A 222 -19.83 5.35 -6.56
CA LEU A 222 -20.23 6.57 -7.28
C LEU A 222 -21.28 7.40 -6.53
N THR A 223 -22.13 6.76 -5.72
CA THR A 223 -23.09 7.46 -4.86
C THR A 223 -22.37 8.17 -3.72
N ALA A 224 -21.31 7.55 -3.18
CA ALA A 224 -20.48 8.16 -2.14
C ALA A 224 -19.63 9.32 -2.70
N ASP A 225 -18.96 9.12 -3.82
CA ASP A 225 -18.17 10.16 -4.52
C ASP A 225 -18.19 9.95 -6.04
N PRO A 226 -18.84 10.85 -6.81
CA PRO A 226 -18.88 10.76 -8.28
C PRO A 226 -17.50 10.75 -8.96
N ARG A 227 -16.45 11.29 -8.29
CA ARG A 227 -15.07 11.29 -8.83
C ARG A 227 -14.44 9.90 -8.89
N VAL A 228 -15.03 8.91 -8.21
CA VAL A 228 -14.64 7.50 -8.34
C VAL A 228 -14.68 7.03 -9.79
N GLY A 229 -15.50 7.66 -10.64
CA GLY A 229 -15.53 7.38 -12.08
C GLY A 229 -14.18 7.55 -12.79
N LEU A 230 -13.26 8.36 -12.25
CA LEU A 230 -11.90 8.51 -12.77
C LEU A 230 -11.03 7.25 -12.53
N LEU A 231 -11.43 6.40 -11.59
CA LEU A 231 -10.70 5.21 -11.15
C LEU A 231 -11.39 3.91 -11.58
N LEU A 232 -12.54 4.01 -12.22
CA LEU A 232 -13.28 2.87 -12.78
C LEU A 232 -12.98 2.70 -14.28
N PRO A 233 -13.00 1.47 -14.79
CA PRO A 233 -13.16 0.18 -14.08
C PRO A 233 -11.88 -0.27 -13.35
N CYS A 234 -12.00 -1.33 -12.51
CA CYS A 234 -10.81 -1.99 -11.96
C CYS A 234 -10.05 -2.69 -13.08
N ASN A 235 -8.83 -2.28 -13.34
CA ASN A 235 -8.00 -2.94 -14.34
C ASN A 235 -7.46 -4.28 -13.82
N VAL A 236 -7.61 -5.32 -14.64
CA VAL A 236 -6.96 -6.62 -14.46
C VAL A 236 -6.07 -6.86 -15.67
N VAL A 237 -4.78 -7.03 -15.43
CA VAL A 237 -3.77 -7.26 -16.46
C VAL A 237 -3.49 -8.74 -16.56
N VAL A 238 -3.42 -9.26 -17.76
CA VAL A 238 -2.87 -10.59 -18.06
C VAL A 238 -1.70 -10.41 -19.00
N ARG A 239 -0.53 -10.95 -18.65
CA ARG A 239 0.65 -10.85 -19.48
C ARG A 239 1.53 -12.09 -19.41
N THR A 240 2.21 -12.39 -20.52
CA THR A 240 3.24 -13.43 -20.55
C THR A 240 4.50 -12.91 -19.85
N ASP A 241 5.07 -13.71 -18.95
CA ASP A 241 6.26 -13.41 -18.20
C ASP A 241 7.19 -14.64 -18.15
N GLY A 242 8.14 -14.68 -19.10
CA GLY A 242 8.97 -15.85 -19.33
C GLY A 242 8.14 -17.06 -19.78
N ASP A 243 8.22 -18.13 -19.02
CA ASP A 243 7.48 -19.41 -19.22
C ASP A 243 6.14 -19.46 -18.46
N THR A 244 5.74 -18.34 -17.87
CA THR A 244 4.52 -18.22 -17.06
C THR A 244 3.59 -17.15 -17.60
N THR A 245 2.35 -17.19 -17.18
CA THR A 245 1.39 -16.11 -17.35
C THR A 245 1.11 -15.47 -15.98
N LEU A 246 1.27 -14.15 -15.91
CA LEU A 246 0.99 -13.35 -14.72
C LEU A 246 -0.37 -12.68 -14.89
N VAL A 247 -1.22 -12.78 -13.87
CA VAL A 247 -2.50 -12.10 -13.76
C VAL A 247 -2.46 -11.18 -12.56
N GLU A 248 -2.64 -9.89 -12.78
CA GLU A 248 -2.55 -8.84 -11.75
C GLU A 248 -3.80 -7.97 -11.79
N ALA A 249 -4.38 -7.69 -10.64
CA ALA A 249 -5.50 -6.75 -10.52
C ALA A 249 -5.07 -5.52 -9.71
N VAL A 250 -5.57 -4.36 -10.10
CA VAL A 250 -5.42 -3.16 -9.27
C VAL A 250 -6.15 -3.37 -7.94
N ASP A 251 -5.54 -2.94 -6.85
CA ASP A 251 -6.20 -2.97 -5.54
C ASP A 251 -7.17 -1.79 -5.40
N PRO A 252 -8.49 -2.03 -5.30
CA PRO A 252 -9.47 -0.96 -5.15
C PRO A 252 -9.28 -0.13 -3.88
N VAL A 253 -8.75 -0.71 -2.81
CA VAL A 253 -8.48 0.00 -1.56
C VAL A 253 -7.38 1.03 -1.75
N LEU A 254 -6.31 0.67 -2.48
CA LEU A 254 -5.24 1.61 -2.83
C LEU A 254 -5.73 2.75 -3.71
N LEU A 255 -6.55 2.44 -4.72
CA LEU A 255 -7.08 3.44 -5.63
C LEU A 255 -8.04 4.41 -4.93
N LEU A 256 -8.97 3.89 -4.15
CA LEU A 256 -10.08 4.66 -3.59
C LEU A 256 -9.71 5.31 -2.25
N CYS A 257 -8.69 4.81 -1.55
CA CYS A 257 -8.20 5.35 -0.29
C CYS A 257 -6.86 6.10 -0.42
N GLY A 258 -6.31 6.23 -1.64
CA GLY A 258 -5.08 6.95 -1.93
C GLY A 258 -5.27 8.46 -2.11
N GLU A 259 -4.17 9.17 -2.36
CA GLU A 259 -4.13 10.64 -2.49
C GLU A 259 -5.03 11.23 -3.59
N VAL A 260 -5.43 10.41 -4.58
CA VAL A 260 -6.20 10.87 -5.74
C VAL A 260 -7.55 11.47 -5.38
N LEU A 261 -8.18 11.02 -4.30
CA LEU A 261 -9.50 11.49 -3.89
C LEU A 261 -9.51 12.40 -2.67
N HIS A 262 -8.38 12.67 -2.01
CA HIS A 262 -8.15 13.61 -0.88
C HIS A 262 -9.23 13.68 0.24
N HIS A 263 -10.27 12.82 0.22
CA HIS A 263 -11.41 12.85 1.16
C HIS A 263 -11.84 11.44 1.58
N THR A 264 -10.93 10.72 2.20
CA THR A 264 -11.10 9.28 2.48
C THR A 264 -11.81 8.93 3.78
N ASP A 265 -12.51 9.86 4.39
CA ASP A 265 -13.30 9.57 5.59
C ASP A 265 -14.75 9.13 5.31
N GLN A 266 -15.00 8.55 4.11
CA GLN A 266 -16.31 8.01 3.76
C GLN A 266 -16.35 6.49 4.01
N PRO A 267 -17.02 6.03 5.09
CA PRO A 267 -17.08 4.60 5.45
C PRO A 267 -17.66 3.72 4.34
N GLU A 268 -18.65 4.21 3.60
CA GLU A 268 -19.31 3.50 2.49
C GLU A 268 -18.36 3.26 1.33
N LEU A 269 -17.51 4.23 1.00
CA LEU A 269 -16.51 4.09 -0.05
C LEU A 269 -15.43 3.07 0.33
N ARG A 270 -14.95 3.15 1.57
CA ARG A 270 -13.99 2.16 2.10
C ARG A 270 -14.58 0.74 2.12
N ALA A 271 -15.85 0.60 2.52
CA ALA A 271 -16.53 -0.70 2.53
C ALA A 271 -16.67 -1.27 1.10
N ALA A 272 -17.08 -0.44 0.12
CA ALA A 272 -17.17 -0.86 -1.28
C ALA A 272 -15.80 -1.26 -1.85
N ALA A 273 -14.74 -0.52 -1.52
CA ALA A 273 -13.38 -0.84 -1.93
C ALA A 273 -12.88 -2.17 -1.35
N ARG A 274 -13.12 -2.44 -0.06
CA ARG A 274 -12.77 -3.72 0.59
C ARG A 274 -13.55 -4.87 -0.04
N ASP A 275 -14.87 -4.74 -0.23
CA ASP A 275 -15.70 -5.76 -0.88
C ASP A 275 -15.17 -6.09 -2.29
N ALA A 276 -14.79 -5.06 -3.08
CA ALA A 276 -14.24 -5.25 -4.42
C ALA A 276 -12.89 -5.98 -4.36
N ARG A 277 -12.00 -5.59 -3.45
CA ARG A 277 -10.71 -6.22 -3.23
C ARG A 277 -10.85 -7.71 -2.90
N ASP A 278 -11.70 -8.04 -1.94
CA ASP A 278 -11.88 -9.42 -1.47
C ASP A 278 -12.43 -10.32 -2.59
N ARG A 279 -13.36 -9.79 -3.41
CA ARG A 279 -13.90 -10.52 -4.57
C ARG A 279 -12.86 -10.69 -5.68
N LEU A 280 -12.02 -9.68 -5.97
CA LEU A 280 -10.91 -9.80 -6.92
C LEU A 280 -9.89 -10.83 -6.44
N ALA A 281 -9.47 -10.77 -5.17
CA ALA A 281 -8.57 -11.76 -4.57
C ALA A 281 -9.13 -13.18 -4.71
N ALA A 282 -10.42 -13.39 -4.42
CA ALA A 282 -11.07 -14.68 -4.55
C ALA A 282 -11.17 -15.15 -6.03
N ALA A 283 -11.32 -14.22 -6.97
CA ALA A 283 -11.30 -14.56 -8.42
C ALA A 283 -9.89 -15.03 -8.83
N LEU A 284 -8.84 -14.30 -8.46
CA LEU A 284 -7.46 -14.66 -8.78
C LEU A 284 -7.06 -16.01 -8.18
N ALA A 285 -7.37 -16.25 -6.91
CA ALA A 285 -7.14 -17.54 -6.26
C ALA A 285 -7.89 -18.69 -6.96
N THR A 286 -9.08 -18.43 -7.52
CA THR A 286 -9.84 -19.41 -8.30
C THR A 286 -9.11 -19.75 -9.62
N VAL A 287 -8.56 -18.74 -10.30
CA VAL A 287 -7.77 -18.91 -11.54
C VAL A 287 -6.55 -19.79 -11.25
N GLU A 288 -5.76 -19.43 -10.25
CA GLU A 288 -4.56 -20.18 -9.87
C GLU A 288 -4.90 -21.66 -9.59
N LYS A 289 -5.86 -21.91 -8.70
CA LYS A 289 -6.29 -23.27 -8.33
C LYS A 289 -6.74 -24.09 -9.53
N ARG A 290 -7.50 -23.50 -10.47
CA ARG A 290 -8.03 -24.22 -11.65
C ARG A 290 -6.92 -24.56 -12.64
N LEU A 291 -6.02 -23.62 -12.92
CA LEU A 291 -4.94 -23.84 -13.87
C LEU A 291 -3.89 -24.79 -13.32
N GLU A 292 -3.58 -24.74 -12.01
CA GLU A 292 -2.74 -25.75 -11.39
C GLU A 292 -3.34 -27.15 -11.40
N ALA A 293 -4.66 -27.26 -11.21
CA ALA A 293 -5.34 -28.54 -11.28
C ALA A 293 -5.36 -29.10 -12.72
N ALA A 294 -5.49 -28.23 -13.73
CA ALA A 294 -5.41 -28.60 -15.14
C ALA A 294 -4.00 -29.09 -15.51
N ALA A 295 -2.96 -28.42 -15.04
CA ALA A 295 -1.57 -28.81 -15.29
C ALA A 295 -1.18 -30.16 -14.67
N LYS A 296 -1.85 -30.60 -13.60
CA LYS A 296 -1.64 -31.90 -12.94
C LYS A 296 -2.41 -33.07 -13.59
N ARG A 297 -3.35 -32.81 -14.53
CA ARG A 297 -4.06 -33.88 -15.25
C ARG A 297 -3.13 -34.51 -16.30
N PRO A 298 -2.98 -35.84 -16.32
CA PRO A 298 -2.26 -36.50 -17.41
C PRO A 298 -3.02 -36.27 -18.74
N PRO A 299 -2.29 -36.18 -19.86
CA PRO A 299 -2.94 -36.04 -21.17
C PRO A 299 -3.91 -37.20 -21.39
N ASP A 300 -5.14 -36.87 -21.79
CA ASP A 300 -6.21 -37.85 -22.02
C ASP A 300 -5.76 -38.79 -23.13
N SER A 301 -5.62 -40.10 -22.80
CA SER A 301 -5.16 -41.13 -23.70
C SER A 301 -6.24 -41.61 -24.70
N SER A 302 -7.31 -40.84 -24.90
CA SER A 302 -8.48 -41.23 -25.68
C SER A 302 -8.61 -40.58 -27.06
N SER A 303 -7.47 -40.18 -27.67
CA SER A 303 -7.49 -39.77 -29.10
C SER A 303 -6.45 -40.57 -29.89
N ARG A 304 -6.77 -41.78 -30.17
CA ARG A 304 -6.23 -42.55 -31.29
C ARG A 304 -7.35 -43.14 -32.11
#